data_b30ae680888c69f8b806f549c40003b3
#
_entry.id   b30ae680888c69f8b806f549c40003b3
#
_cell.length_a   1.000
_cell.length_b   1.000
_cell.length_c   1.000
_cell.angle_alpha   90.00
_cell.angle_beta   90.00
_cell.angle_gamma   90.00
#
_symmetry.space_group_name_H-M   'P 1'
#
loop_
_entity.id
_entity.type
_entity.pdbx_description
1 polymer ?
#
loop_
_entity_poly.entity_id
_entity_poly.type
_entity_poly.pdbx_seq_one_letter_code
_entity_poly.pdbx_strand_id
1 'polypeptide(L)'
;MPLKTPAEYIESLRDGRVLYWDGERIDDVSKSERFRVPLAVASRDYEYDDPGRRELMTYRTEEGELAHRVYQIPRTEEDLRKRLELATTMSMVGGVTGVFMALQAVKDEIAAVNPQYAENIENIWRYARANDLRAAEVITDAKGDRSRKANQQDDPDLYLRIVDKSSKGITVRGAKLHISAAALVHELVVMPTKSMREAEADYAVSFSCPANAPGVKIINRSFAPAKLNEFDYPASAHHSMPEGFVIFDDVFVPWERVFLAGEHRMAGVFARSLGLWERTLGLLEAAERAEQIIGLALLVSEQQG
;
A
#
# COMPACT_ATOMS: atom_id res chain seq x y z
N MET A 1 -16.52 10.15 -10.99
CA MET A 1 -16.02 9.64 -12.29
C MET A 1 -16.35 8.15 -12.38
N PRO A 2 -16.42 7.53 -13.57
CA PRO A 2 -16.72 6.11 -13.69
C PRO A 2 -15.59 5.28 -13.05
N LEU A 3 -15.97 4.14 -12.48
CA LEU A 3 -15.02 3.11 -12.03
C LEU A 3 -14.23 2.59 -13.23
N LYS A 4 -12.94 2.32 -13.05
CA LYS A 4 -12.11 1.78 -14.12
C LYS A 4 -12.47 0.34 -14.45
N THR A 5 -12.33 -0.04 -15.70
CA THR A 5 -12.28 -1.45 -16.12
C THR A 5 -10.90 -2.06 -15.84
N PRO A 6 -10.76 -3.40 -15.84
CA PRO A 6 -9.45 -4.07 -15.78
C PRO A 6 -8.45 -3.56 -16.83
N ALA A 7 -8.92 -3.32 -18.07
CA ALA A 7 -8.08 -2.84 -19.15
C ALA A 7 -7.61 -1.38 -18.90
N GLU A 8 -8.49 -0.50 -18.43
CA GLU A 8 -8.13 0.88 -18.08
C GLU A 8 -7.17 0.93 -16.89
N TYR A 9 -7.32 0.03 -15.92
CA TYR A 9 -6.35 -0.11 -14.85
C TYR A 9 -4.97 -0.50 -15.38
N ILE A 10 -4.86 -1.55 -16.20
CA ILE A 10 -3.58 -2.00 -16.78
C ILE A 10 -2.95 -0.87 -17.61
N GLU A 11 -3.73 -0.19 -18.45
CA GLU A 11 -3.24 0.93 -19.26
C GLU A 11 -2.76 2.10 -18.39
N SER A 12 -3.42 2.38 -17.25
CA SER A 12 -3.03 3.45 -16.34
C SER A 12 -1.67 3.22 -15.64
N LEU A 13 -1.15 1.99 -15.66
CA LEU A 13 0.19 1.67 -15.13
C LEU A 13 1.31 1.95 -16.14
N ARG A 14 0.98 2.34 -17.38
CA ARG A 14 1.94 2.74 -18.44
C ARG A 14 2.31 4.21 -18.31
N ASP A 15 2.77 4.61 -17.17
CA ASP A 15 2.97 6.01 -16.77
C ASP A 15 4.44 6.43 -16.73
N GLY A 16 5.35 5.58 -17.22
CA GLY A 16 6.79 5.86 -17.28
C GLY A 16 7.53 5.61 -15.96
N ARG A 17 6.91 4.92 -14.99
CA ARG A 17 7.55 4.55 -13.73
C ARG A 17 8.85 3.80 -13.93
N VAL A 18 9.82 4.01 -13.04
CA VAL A 18 11.14 3.37 -13.11
C VAL A 18 11.13 2.07 -12.32
N LEU A 19 11.08 0.96 -13.03
CA LEU A 19 11.02 -0.39 -12.47
C LEU A 19 12.25 -1.21 -12.81
N TYR A 20 12.70 -2.01 -11.85
CA TYR A 20 13.74 -3.01 -12.05
C TYR A 20 13.28 -4.38 -11.51
N TRP A 21 13.78 -5.44 -12.12
CA TRP A 21 13.61 -6.82 -11.66
C TRP A 21 14.87 -7.62 -11.96
N ASP A 22 15.50 -8.18 -10.93
CA ASP A 22 16.78 -8.90 -11.02
C ASP A 22 17.88 -8.12 -11.77
N GLY A 23 17.94 -6.80 -11.54
CA GLY A 23 18.92 -5.91 -12.19
C GLY A 23 18.52 -5.44 -13.59
N GLU A 24 17.49 -5.99 -14.19
CA GLU A 24 16.98 -5.56 -15.50
C GLU A 24 15.90 -4.48 -15.36
N ARG A 25 15.97 -3.45 -16.20
CA ARG A 25 14.93 -2.42 -16.27
C ARG A 25 13.70 -2.98 -16.97
N ILE A 26 12.53 -2.69 -16.39
CA ILE A 26 11.22 -3.00 -16.98
C ILE A 26 10.61 -1.70 -17.48
N ASP A 27 10.53 -1.54 -18.79
CA ASP A 27 10.01 -0.31 -19.40
C ASP A 27 8.47 -0.25 -19.44
N ASP A 28 7.81 -1.41 -19.48
CA ASP A 28 6.35 -1.51 -19.52
C ASP A 28 5.90 -2.71 -18.70
N VAL A 29 5.31 -2.43 -17.52
CA VAL A 29 4.81 -3.46 -16.61
C VAL A 29 3.73 -4.33 -17.27
N SER A 30 2.92 -3.74 -18.15
CA SER A 30 1.80 -4.41 -18.81
C SER A 30 2.23 -5.46 -19.84
N LYS A 31 3.47 -5.39 -20.32
CA LYS A 31 4.05 -6.30 -21.32
C LYS A 31 5.06 -7.28 -20.74
N SER A 32 5.43 -7.11 -19.49
CA SER A 32 6.44 -7.95 -18.85
C SER A 32 5.83 -9.28 -18.40
N GLU A 33 6.38 -10.40 -18.88
CA GLU A 33 5.96 -11.74 -18.44
C GLU A 33 6.10 -11.94 -16.93
N ARG A 34 7.04 -11.24 -16.27
CA ARG A 34 7.23 -11.28 -14.83
C ARG A 34 6.03 -10.71 -14.05
N PHE A 35 5.26 -9.81 -14.68
CA PHE A 35 4.06 -9.20 -14.09
C PHE A 35 2.76 -9.83 -14.59
N ARG A 36 2.78 -10.82 -15.48
CA ARG A 36 1.58 -11.42 -16.06
C ARG A 36 0.60 -11.92 -14.98
N VAL A 37 1.07 -12.74 -14.05
CA VAL A 37 0.24 -13.25 -12.95
C VAL A 37 -0.15 -12.15 -11.97
N PRO A 38 0.79 -11.33 -11.45
CA PRO A 38 0.45 -10.20 -10.58
C PRO A 38 -0.58 -9.23 -11.17
N LEU A 39 -0.47 -8.89 -12.46
CA LEU A 39 -1.44 -8.02 -13.13
C LEU A 39 -2.82 -8.66 -13.26
N ALA A 40 -2.86 -9.96 -13.64
CA ALA A 40 -4.11 -10.68 -13.73
C ALA A 40 -4.83 -10.75 -12.38
N VAL A 41 -4.09 -10.92 -11.29
CA VAL A 41 -4.65 -10.91 -9.92
C VAL A 41 -5.12 -9.52 -9.53
N ALA A 42 -4.28 -8.48 -9.74
CA ALA A 42 -4.61 -7.10 -9.37
C ALA A 42 -5.80 -6.54 -10.17
N SER A 43 -5.93 -6.90 -11.44
CA SER A 43 -7.01 -6.41 -12.29
C SER A 43 -8.40 -6.92 -11.88
N ARG A 44 -8.47 -8.02 -11.09
CA ARG A 44 -9.74 -8.50 -10.52
C ARG A 44 -10.41 -7.48 -9.60
N ASP A 45 -9.65 -6.59 -8.99
CA ASP A 45 -10.18 -5.50 -8.15
C ASP A 45 -10.92 -4.41 -8.96
N TYR A 46 -11.01 -4.59 -10.28
CA TYR A 46 -11.71 -3.71 -11.22
C TYR A 46 -12.78 -4.45 -12.05
N GLU A 47 -13.10 -5.70 -11.69
CA GLU A 47 -14.15 -6.49 -12.36
C GLU A 47 -15.53 -6.14 -11.80
N TYR A 48 -16.04 -4.96 -12.18
CA TYR A 48 -17.35 -4.46 -11.73
C TYR A 48 -18.53 -4.94 -12.59
N ASP A 49 -18.29 -5.75 -13.62
CA ASP A 49 -19.36 -6.22 -14.53
C ASP A 49 -20.19 -7.35 -13.90
N ASP A 50 -19.63 -8.13 -12.98
CA ASP A 50 -20.41 -9.10 -12.18
C ASP A 50 -21.25 -8.36 -11.14
N PRO A 51 -22.61 -8.48 -11.18
CA PRO A 51 -23.49 -7.74 -10.27
C PRO A 51 -23.25 -8.04 -8.79
N GLY A 52 -22.96 -9.30 -8.43
CA GLY A 52 -22.69 -9.70 -7.05
C GLY A 52 -21.39 -9.11 -6.52
N ARG A 53 -20.34 -9.21 -7.31
CA ARG A 53 -19.05 -8.57 -7.00
C ARG A 53 -19.19 -7.05 -6.93
N ARG A 54 -19.89 -6.44 -7.88
CA ARG A 54 -20.10 -4.99 -7.90
C ARG A 54 -20.77 -4.49 -6.62
N GLU A 55 -21.79 -5.19 -6.11
CA GLU A 55 -22.44 -4.82 -4.85
C GLU A 55 -21.47 -4.86 -3.67
N LEU A 56 -20.62 -5.91 -3.59
CA LEU A 56 -19.63 -6.02 -2.56
C LEU A 56 -18.50 -4.99 -2.72
N MET A 57 -17.99 -4.80 -3.94
CA MET A 57 -16.84 -3.96 -4.24
C MET A 57 -17.14 -2.46 -4.21
N THR A 58 -18.41 -2.04 -4.28
CA THR A 58 -18.75 -0.62 -4.40
C THR A 58 -19.68 -0.14 -3.28
N TYR A 59 -19.70 1.18 -3.10
CA TYR A 59 -20.65 1.88 -2.23
C TYR A 59 -21.01 3.24 -2.85
N ARG A 60 -22.08 3.85 -2.38
CA ARG A 60 -22.42 5.22 -2.74
C ARG A 60 -21.80 6.19 -1.77
N THR A 61 -21.10 7.18 -2.29
CA THR A 61 -20.54 8.28 -1.50
C THR A 61 -21.66 9.20 -0.97
N GLU A 62 -21.29 10.14 -0.12
CA GLU A 62 -22.23 11.16 0.42
C GLU A 62 -22.79 12.03 -0.71
N GLU A 63 -22.03 12.22 -1.79
CA GLU A 63 -22.45 12.93 -3.00
C GLU A 63 -23.31 12.06 -3.95
N GLY A 64 -23.59 10.80 -3.60
CA GLY A 64 -24.35 9.84 -4.39
C GLY A 64 -23.59 9.16 -5.52
N GLU A 65 -22.29 9.43 -5.66
CA GLU A 65 -21.42 8.79 -6.65
C GLU A 65 -21.09 7.34 -6.26
N LEU A 66 -20.80 6.51 -7.26
CA LEU A 66 -20.34 5.15 -7.02
C LEU A 66 -18.82 5.15 -6.88
N ALA A 67 -18.31 4.56 -5.80
CA ALA A 67 -16.89 4.44 -5.54
C ALA A 67 -16.52 3.02 -5.05
N HIS A 68 -15.25 2.63 -5.21
CA HIS A 68 -14.77 1.36 -4.68
C HIS A 68 -14.81 1.36 -3.14
N ARG A 69 -15.32 0.27 -2.55
CA ARG A 69 -15.54 0.16 -1.09
C ARG A 69 -14.24 0.19 -0.27
N VAL A 70 -13.07 -0.03 -0.86
CA VAL A 70 -11.79 0.15 -0.16
C VAL A 70 -11.62 1.56 0.40
N TYR A 71 -12.32 2.54 -0.15
CA TYR A 71 -12.33 3.94 0.31
C TYR A 71 -13.43 4.26 1.33
N GLN A 72 -14.38 3.34 1.54
CA GLN A 72 -15.47 3.59 2.48
C GLN A 72 -14.96 3.66 3.91
N ILE A 73 -15.16 4.80 4.57
CA ILE A 73 -14.95 4.91 6.02
C ILE A 73 -16.17 4.26 6.70
N PRO A 74 -16.01 3.14 7.43
CA PRO A 74 -17.13 2.47 8.08
C PRO A 74 -17.77 3.38 9.12
N ARG A 75 -19.09 3.56 9.06
CA ARG A 75 -19.88 4.33 10.02
C ARG A 75 -20.82 3.44 10.81
N THR A 76 -21.12 2.25 10.29
CA THR A 76 -22.04 1.27 10.87
C THR A 76 -21.36 -0.10 10.96
N GLU A 77 -21.95 -1.00 11.75
CA GLU A 77 -21.52 -2.40 11.79
C GLU A 77 -21.62 -3.07 10.40
N GLU A 78 -22.67 -2.76 9.65
CA GLU A 78 -22.87 -3.28 8.30
C GLU A 78 -21.78 -2.81 7.31
N ASP A 79 -21.36 -1.54 7.40
CA ASP A 79 -20.23 -1.04 6.60
C ASP A 79 -18.95 -1.81 6.90
N LEU A 80 -18.70 -2.05 8.19
CA LEU A 80 -17.51 -2.79 8.63
C LEU A 80 -17.59 -4.25 8.15
N ARG A 81 -18.74 -4.91 8.30
CA ARG A 81 -18.96 -6.29 7.85
C ARG A 81 -18.72 -6.43 6.35
N LYS A 82 -19.31 -5.57 5.52
CA LYS A 82 -19.10 -5.58 4.06
C LYS A 82 -17.64 -5.31 3.69
N ARG A 83 -16.96 -4.47 4.43
CA ARG A 83 -15.56 -4.20 4.20
C ARG A 83 -14.66 -5.39 4.55
N LEU A 84 -14.95 -6.10 5.62
CA LEU A 84 -14.24 -7.34 5.99
C LEU A 84 -14.51 -8.44 4.97
N GLU A 85 -15.74 -8.59 4.52
CA GLU A 85 -16.10 -9.53 3.44
C GLU A 85 -15.36 -9.19 2.14
N LEU A 86 -15.30 -7.91 1.75
CA LEU A 86 -14.51 -7.47 0.60
C LEU A 86 -13.02 -7.86 0.74
N ALA A 87 -12.45 -7.73 1.93
CA ALA A 87 -11.04 -8.01 2.19
C ALA A 87 -10.66 -9.46 1.85
N THR A 88 -11.57 -10.43 2.01
CA THR A 88 -11.34 -11.84 1.67
C THR A 88 -11.29 -12.10 0.16
N THR A 89 -11.78 -11.17 -0.65
CA THR A 89 -11.89 -11.30 -2.11
C THR A 89 -10.97 -10.38 -2.90
N MET A 90 -10.43 -9.33 -2.26
CA MET A 90 -9.51 -8.40 -2.89
C MET A 90 -8.15 -9.03 -3.18
N SER A 91 -7.49 -8.49 -4.19
CA SER A 91 -6.06 -8.73 -4.38
C SER A 91 -5.22 -8.01 -3.31
N MET A 92 -3.92 -8.32 -3.25
CA MET A 92 -2.98 -7.56 -2.41
C MET A 92 -2.99 -6.06 -2.75
N VAL A 93 -3.18 -5.68 -4.02
CA VAL A 93 -3.27 -4.27 -4.45
C VAL A 93 -4.47 -3.56 -3.81
N GLY A 94 -5.63 -4.23 -3.77
CA GLY A 94 -6.79 -3.74 -3.05
C GLY A 94 -6.54 -3.66 -1.54
N GLY A 95 -5.93 -4.71 -0.96
CA GLY A 95 -5.62 -4.78 0.47
C GLY A 95 -4.76 -3.62 0.94
N VAL A 96 -3.57 -3.41 0.32
CA VAL A 96 -2.64 -2.32 0.70
C VAL A 96 -3.18 -0.92 0.43
N THR A 97 -4.21 -0.78 -0.42
CA THR A 97 -4.92 0.49 -0.58
C THR A 97 -5.66 0.90 0.70
N GLY A 98 -5.83 -0.04 1.64
CA GLY A 98 -6.30 0.20 3.00
C GLY A 98 -5.51 1.23 3.80
N VAL A 99 -4.29 1.59 3.38
CA VAL A 99 -3.47 2.65 3.98
C VAL A 99 -4.22 3.99 4.12
N PHE A 100 -5.18 4.28 3.26
CA PHE A 100 -6.02 5.47 3.39
C PHE A 100 -6.88 5.44 4.67
N MET A 101 -7.24 4.26 5.17
CA MET A 101 -7.95 4.16 6.45
C MET A 101 -7.03 4.44 7.63
N ALA A 102 -5.75 4.05 7.53
CA ALA A 102 -4.76 4.42 8.53
C ALA A 102 -4.54 5.94 8.56
N LEU A 103 -4.50 6.61 7.40
CA LEU A 103 -4.43 8.07 7.32
C LEU A 103 -5.69 8.73 7.90
N GLN A 104 -6.88 8.24 7.57
CA GLN A 104 -8.12 8.78 8.15
C GLN A 104 -8.18 8.60 9.67
N ALA A 105 -7.60 7.53 10.21
CA ALA A 105 -7.57 7.28 11.65
C ALA A 105 -6.68 8.25 12.45
N VAL A 106 -5.68 8.88 11.82
CA VAL A 106 -4.80 9.88 12.48
C VAL A 106 -5.21 11.32 12.20
N LYS A 107 -6.21 11.53 11.35
CA LYS A 107 -6.56 12.86 10.84
C LYS A 107 -6.84 13.86 11.95
N ASP A 108 -7.61 13.48 12.95
CA ASP A 108 -7.98 14.39 14.04
C ASP A 108 -6.79 14.69 14.97
N GLU A 109 -5.93 13.68 15.24
CA GLU A 109 -4.74 13.87 16.06
C GLU A 109 -3.71 14.76 15.34
N ILE A 110 -3.53 14.61 14.03
CA ILE A 110 -2.61 15.47 13.27
C ILE A 110 -3.17 16.86 13.03
N ALA A 111 -4.49 17.04 12.96
CA ALA A 111 -5.12 18.34 12.86
C ALA A 111 -4.81 19.24 14.08
N ALA A 112 -4.66 18.64 15.26
CA ALA A 112 -4.28 19.35 16.47
C ALA A 112 -2.82 19.88 16.43
N VAL A 113 -1.97 19.28 15.58
CA VAL A 113 -0.57 19.68 15.38
C VAL A 113 -0.44 20.65 14.21
N ASN A 114 -1.03 20.28 13.08
CA ASN A 114 -1.08 21.10 11.87
C ASN A 114 -2.36 20.80 11.08
N PRO A 115 -3.36 21.71 11.07
CA PRO A 115 -4.61 21.53 10.36
C PRO A 115 -4.43 21.28 8.86
N GLN A 116 -3.39 21.83 8.23
CA GLN A 116 -3.12 21.65 6.81
C GLN A 116 -2.81 20.17 6.48
N TYR A 117 -2.11 19.46 7.37
CA TYR A 117 -1.83 18.03 7.14
C TYR A 117 -3.09 17.18 7.14
N ALA A 118 -4.05 17.50 8.00
CA ALA A 118 -5.35 16.82 8.01
C ALA A 118 -6.16 17.10 6.74
N GLU A 119 -6.13 18.33 6.24
CA GLU A 119 -6.74 18.69 4.96
C GLU A 119 -6.07 17.96 3.79
N ASN A 120 -4.75 17.85 3.80
CA ASN A 120 -3.99 17.12 2.78
C ASN A 120 -4.37 15.63 2.76
N ILE A 121 -4.54 15.00 3.94
CA ILE A 121 -5.03 13.61 4.06
C ILE A 121 -6.41 13.47 3.43
N GLU A 122 -7.32 14.40 3.73
CA GLU A 122 -8.66 14.37 3.16
C GLU A 122 -8.64 14.54 1.64
N ASN A 123 -7.84 15.48 1.14
CA ASN A 123 -7.73 15.78 -0.27
C ASN A 123 -7.15 14.60 -1.07
N ILE A 124 -6.08 13.97 -0.61
CA ILE A 124 -5.51 12.81 -1.31
C ILE A 124 -6.45 11.60 -1.29
N TRP A 125 -7.14 11.35 -0.18
CA TRP A 125 -8.14 10.29 -0.09
C TRP A 125 -9.29 10.52 -1.07
N ARG A 126 -9.85 11.75 -1.14
CA ARG A 126 -10.89 12.11 -2.11
C ARG A 126 -10.41 11.98 -3.55
N TYR A 127 -9.20 12.46 -3.83
CA TYR A 127 -8.58 12.34 -5.16
C TYR A 127 -8.44 10.89 -5.59
N ALA A 128 -7.87 10.04 -4.74
CA ALA A 128 -7.68 8.63 -5.03
C ALA A 128 -9.01 7.89 -5.23
N ARG A 129 -10.00 8.16 -4.36
CA ARG A 129 -11.36 7.64 -4.46
C ARG A 129 -12.03 8.03 -5.77
N ALA A 130 -12.01 9.32 -6.11
CA ALA A 130 -12.66 9.86 -7.31
C ALA A 130 -12.05 9.35 -8.61
N ASN A 131 -10.76 8.99 -8.60
CA ASN A 131 -10.04 8.48 -9.76
C ASN A 131 -9.87 6.96 -9.77
N ASP A 132 -10.50 6.24 -8.83
CA ASP A 132 -10.38 4.78 -8.66
C ASP A 132 -8.92 4.32 -8.73
N LEU A 133 -8.04 5.00 -7.98
CA LEU A 133 -6.61 4.68 -7.91
C LEU A 133 -6.38 3.54 -6.91
N ARG A 134 -5.17 3.00 -6.88
CA ARG A 134 -4.68 2.11 -5.83
C ARG A 134 -3.42 2.69 -5.23
N ALA A 135 -3.19 2.41 -3.96
CA ALA A 135 -2.03 2.91 -3.23
C ALA A 135 -1.29 1.77 -2.54
N ALA A 136 0.02 1.91 -2.40
CA ALA A 136 0.83 1.03 -1.58
C ALA A 136 1.15 1.66 -0.23
N GLU A 137 1.24 0.82 0.78
CA GLU A 137 1.72 1.15 2.12
C GLU A 137 3.25 1.16 2.15
N VAL A 138 3.86 2.33 2.12
CA VAL A 138 5.31 2.48 2.02
C VAL A 138 5.88 2.79 3.40
N ILE A 139 6.07 1.75 4.22
CA ILE A 139 6.27 1.88 5.65
C ILE A 139 7.59 1.30 6.13
N THR A 140 7.88 0.05 5.77
CA THR A 140 9.03 -0.69 6.33
C THR A 140 10.35 -0.06 5.95
N ASP A 141 11.13 0.36 6.94
CA ASP A 141 12.47 0.91 6.74
C ASP A 141 13.50 -0.18 6.43
N ALA A 142 14.59 0.20 5.77
CA ALA A 142 15.79 -0.62 5.67
C ALA A 142 16.26 -1.00 7.09
N LYS A 143 16.81 -2.22 7.25
CA LYS A 143 17.09 -2.71 8.62
C LYS A 143 18.37 -2.13 9.20
N GLY A 144 19.45 -2.01 8.44
CA GLY A 144 20.72 -1.53 8.92
C GLY A 144 21.21 -2.20 10.21
N ASP A 145 21.93 -1.48 11.01
CA ASP A 145 22.28 -1.89 12.38
C ASP A 145 21.10 -1.61 13.32
N ARG A 146 20.40 -2.68 13.73
CA ARG A 146 19.22 -2.61 14.60
C ARG A 146 19.50 -2.12 16.02
N SER A 147 20.75 -2.08 16.46
CA SER A 147 21.15 -1.51 17.74
C SER A 147 21.18 0.01 17.72
N ARG A 148 21.21 0.61 16.52
CA ARG A 148 21.31 2.05 16.28
C ARG A 148 19.98 2.66 15.86
N LYS A 149 19.81 3.96 16.13
CA LYS A 149 18.68 4.75 15.65
C LYS A 149 18.85 5.13 14.19
N ALA A 150 17.78 5.63 13.53
CA ALA A 150 17.82 6.03 12.13
C ALA A 150 18.94 7.07 11.86
N ASN A 151 19.04 8.08 12.71
CA ASN A 151 20.08 9.13 12.63
C ASN A 151 21.48 8.70 13.07
N GLN A 152 21.68 7.45 13.44
CA GLN A 152 22.95 6.89 13.91
C GLN A 152 23.51 5.80 12.99
N GLN A 153 22.84 5.54 11.86
CA GLN A 153 23.35 4.62 10.85
C GLN A 153 24.59 5.20 10.17
N ASP A 154 25.47 4.32 9.69
CA ASP A 154 26.69 4.75 8.97
C ASP A 154 26.32 5.49 7.66
N ASP A 155 25.25 5.05 7.01
CA ASP A 155 24.65 5.75 5.87
C ASP A 155 23.36 6.46 6.36
N PRO A 156 23.32 7.80 6.37
CA PRO A 156 22.14 8.56 6.78
C PRO A 156 20.94 8.36 5.83
N ASP A 157 21.17 7.93 4.59
CA ASP A 157 20.13 7.73 3.58
C ASP A 157 19.62 6.27 3.54
N LEU A 158 20.09 5.44 4.46
CA LEU A 158 19.57 4.07 4.62
C LEU A 158 18.09 4.06 4.97
N TYR A 159 17.67 4.97 5.86
CA TYR A 159 16.26 5.24 6.17
C TYR A 159 15.80 6.47 5.40
N LEU A 160 14.53 6.45 5.00
CA LEU A 160 13.95 7.61 4.34
C LEU A 160 13.91 8.83 5.27
N ARG A 161 14.42 9.96 4.80
CA ARG A 161 14.47 11.22 5.53
C ARG A 161 14.21 12.45 4.65
N ILE A 162 13.87 13.54 5.30
CA ILE A 162 13.84 14.87 4.69
C ILE A 162 15.28 15.37 4.56
N VAL A 163 15.69 15.75 3.36
CA VAL A 163 17.00 16.32 3.08
C VAL A 163 16.96 17.82 2.82
N ASP A 164 15.79 18.35 2.42
CA ASP A 164 15.57 19.79 2.24
C ASP A 164 14.11 20.16 2.50
N LYS A 165 13.90 21.40 2.95
CA LYS A 165 12.57 22.02 3.11
C LYS A 165 12.58 23.39 2.45
N SER A 166 11.61 23.63 1.58
CA SER A 166 11.42 24.90 0.90
C SER A 166 10.01 25.46 1.15
N SER A 167 9.72 26.66 0.65
CA SER A 167 8.36 27.21 0.66
C SER A 167 7.35 26.42 -0.20
N LYS A 168 7.84 25.53 -1.10
CA LYS A 168 7.01 24.78 -2.03
C LYS A 168 6.76 23.31 -1.61
N GLY A 169 7.59 22.79 -0.71
CA GLY A 169 7.50 21.39 -0.29
C GLY A 169 8.78 20.90 0.36
N ILE A 170 8.91 19.59 0.47
CA ILE A 170 10.07 18.91 1.03
C ILE A 170 10.77 18.09 -0.06
N THR A 171 12.07 17.88 0.09
CA THR A 171 12.83 16.88 -0.70
C THR A 171 13.19 15.70 0.21
N VAL A 172 12.93 14.49 -0.24
CA VAL A 172 13.19 13.28 0.54
C VAL A 172 14.20 12.38 -0.16
N ARG A 173 15.03 11.70 0.63
CA ARG A 173 16.01 10.72 0.17
C ARG A 173 16.06 9.52 1.11
N GLY A 174 16.32 8.33 0.54
CA GLY A 174 16.43 7.09 1.30
C GLY A 174 15.62 5.97 0.70
N ALA A 175 15.33 4.94 1.49
CA ALA A 175 14.70 3.74 0.98
C ALA A 175 13.66 3.15 1.94
N LYS A 176 12.70 2.43 1.33
CA LYS A 176 11.69 1.62 2.02
C LYS A 176 11.68 0.21 1.44
N LEU A 177 11.53 -0.80 2.31
CA LEU A 177 11.60 -2.24 1.99
C LEU A 177 10.24 -2.91 2.07
N HIS A 178 10.14 -4.07 1.43
CA HIS A 178 8.98 -4.96 1.54
C HIS A 178 7.66 -4.24 1.24
N ILE A 179 7.67 -3.44 0.16
CA ILE A 179 6.48 -2.70 -0.27
C ILE A 179 5.71 -3.58 -1.24
N SER A 180 4.70 -4.27 -0.69
CA SER A 180 3.85 -5.17 -1.45
C SER A 180 3.14 -4.42 -2.57
N ALA A 181 3.15 -5.00 -3.76
CA ALA A 181 2.50 -4.48 -4.96
C ALA A 181 2.98 -3.09 -5.44
N ALA A 182 4.12 -2.56 -4.96
CA ALA A 182 4.60 -1.21 -5.29
C ALA A 182 4.61 -0.89 -6.80
N ALA A 183 4.92 -1.89 -7.64
CA ALA A 183 4.93 -1.73 -9.09
C ALA A 183 3.52 -1.64 -9.73
N LEU A 184 2.46 -1.96 -9.00
CA LEU A 184 1.10 -2.15 -9.51
C LEU A 184 0.10 -1.13 -8.94
N VAL A 185 0.58 -0.12 -8.23
CA VAL A 185 -0.24 0.96 -7.66
C VAL A 185 0.03 2.29 -8.34
N HIS A 186 -0.84 3.26 -8.11
CA HIS A 186 -0.71 4.62 -8.65
C HIS A 186 -0.02 5.56 -7.65
N GLU A 187 -0.32 5.38 -6.36
CA GLU A 187 0.18 6.24 -5.29
C GLU A 187 1.02 5.44 -4.30
N LEU A 188 2.09 6.02 -3.84
CA LEU A 188 2.92 5.55 -2.75
C LEU A 188 2.61 6.39 -1.52
N VAL A 189 2.00 5.79 -0.50
CA VAL A 189 1.71 6.46 0.77
C VAL A 189 2.78 6.07 1.79
N VAL A 190 3.65 7.02 2.06
CA VAL A 190 4.78 6.85 2.96
C VAL A 190 4.37 7.17 4.39
N MET A 191 4.73 6.30 5.32
CA MET A 191 4.49 6.50 6.76
C MET A 191 5.71 6.05 7.58
N PRO A 192 5.93 6.63 8.79
CA PRO A 192 6.95 6.13 9.70
C PRO A 192 6.56 4.77 10.30
N THR A 193 7.57 3.92 10.57
CA THR A 193 7.38 2.57 11.15
C THR A 193 7.30 2.52 12.66
N LYS A 194 7.76 3.56 13.36
CA LYS A 194 7.99 3.55 14.81
C LYS A 194 7.91 4.94 15.42
N SER A 195 7.83 4.98 16.75
CA SER A 195 8.04 6.21 17.51
C SER A 195 9.48 6.73 17.31
N MET A 196 9.64 8.04 17.22
CA MET A 196 10.90 8.73 16.98
C MET A 196 11.18 9.75 18.07
N ARG A 197 12.47 10.05 18.30
CA ARG A 197 12.95 11.08 19.21
C ARG A 197 13.23 12.38 18.42
N GLU A 198 13.42 13.47 19.13
CA GLU A 198 13.75 14.77 18.53
C GLU A 198 14.96 14.71 17.57
N ALA A 199 16.01 13.98 17.94
CA ALA A 199 17.20 13.79 17.10
C ALA A 199 16.92 12.96 15.80
N GLU A 200 15.73 12.35 15.68
CA GLU A 200 15.28 11.61 14.49
C GLU A 200 14.22 12.41 13.71
N ALA A 201 14.06 13.71 13.95
CA ALA A 201 12.99 14.53 13.38
C ALA A 201 12.94 14.46 11.84
N ASP A 202 14.10 14.48 11.18
CA ASP A 202 14.16 14.42 9.71
C ASP A 202 13.63 13.10 9.14
N TYR A 203 13.61 12.03 9.94
CA TYR A 203 13.06 10.71 9.59
C TYR A 203 11.56 10.58 9.91
N ALA A 204 11.01 11.53 10.69
CA ALA A 204 9.59 11.60 11.00
C ALA A 204 8.83 12.25 9.83
N VAL A 205 8.62 11.49 8.77
CA VAL A 205 8.01 11.97 7.53
C VAL A 205 6.87 11.07 7.08
N SER A 206 5.78 11.70 6.62
CA SER A 206 4.65 11.04 5.98
C SER A 206 4.13 11.89 4.83
N PHE A 207 3.90 11.27 3.68
CA PHE A 207 3.44 11.93 2.47
C PHE A 207 2.85 10.92 1.46
N SER A 208 2.25 11.42 0.38
CA SER A 208 1.99 10.61 -0.80
C SER A 208 2.72 11.15 -2.02
N CYS A 209 3.13 10.28 -2.92
CA CYS A 209 3.59 10.66 -4.24
C CYS A 209 3.17 9.62 -5.29
N PRO A 210 3.03 10.02 -6.57
CA PRO A 210 2.81 9.06 -7.63
C PRO A 210 3.95 8.05 -7.74
N ALA A 211 3.64 6.81 -8.10
CA ALA A 211 4.66 5.75 -8.26
C ALA A 211 5.68 6.07 -9.38
N ASN A 212 5.31 6.97 -10.29
CA ASN A 212 6.16 7.49 -11.37
C ASN A 212 6.79 8.86 -11.07
N ALA A 213 6.76 9.32 -9.81
CA ALA A 213 7.36 10.60 -9.46
C ALA A 213 8.86 10.62 -9.80
N PRO A 214 9.39 11.76 -10.30
CA PRO A 214 10.82 11.89 -10.58
C PRO A 214 11.66 11.55 -9.34
N GLY A 215 12.67 10.69 -9.51
CA GLY A 215 13.51 10.21 -8.42
C GLY A 215 13.02 8.93 -7.72
N VAL A 216 11.78 8.51 -7.95
CA VAL A 216 11.28 7.22 -7.45
C VAL A 216 11.79 6.08 -8.32
N LYS A 217 12.38 5.05 -7.70
CA LYS A 217 12.81 3.81 -8.35
C LYS A 217 12.27 2.62 -7.56
N ILE A 218 11.65 1.65 -8.24
CA ILE A 218 11.08 0.47 -7.60
C ILE A 218 11.83 -0.77 -8.09
N ILE A 219 12.52 -1.44 -7.18
CA ILE A 219 13.24 -2.67 -7.46
C ILE A 219 12.37 -3.82 -6.97
N ASN A 220 11.89 -4.63 -7.90
CA ASN A 220 10.94 -5.70 -7.61
C ASN A 220 11.64 -7.02 -7.41
N ARG A 221 11.05 -7.83 -6.54
CA ARG A 221 11.40 -9.22 -6.32
C ARG A 221 10.13 -10.04 -6.11
N SER A 222 10.12 -11.26 -6.62
CA SER A 222 9.10 -12.25 -6.26
C SER A 222 9.75 -13.37 -5.44
N PHE A 223 8.97 -13.92 -4.52
CA PHE A 223 9.33 -15.16 -3.83
C PHE A 223 8.96 -16.40 -4.64
N ALA A 224 8.16 -16.23 -5.69
CA ALA A 224 7.83 -17.31 -6.62
C ALA A 224 9.08 -17.72 -7.42
N PRO A 225 9.28 -19.02 -7.69
CA PRO A 225 10.35 -19.50 -8.56
C PRO A 225 10.28 -18.87 -9.95
N ALA A 226 11.44 -18.63 -10.58
CA ALA A 226 11.50 -18.04 -11.92
C ALA A 226 10.86 -18.92 -13.01
N LYS A 227 10.82 -20.26 -12.80
CA LYS A 227 10.13 -21.22 -13.66
C LYS A 227 9.08 -21.92 -12.81
N LEU A 228 7.82 -21.50 -12.97
CA LEU A 228 6.70 -22.09 -12.26
C LEU A 228 6.24 -23.37 -12.96
N ASN A 229 6.16 -24.43 -12.16
CA ASN A 229 5.49 -25.67 -12.46
C ASN A 229 4.24 -25.72 -11.58
N GLU A 230 3.06 -25.80 -12.16
CA GLU A 230 1.79 -25.78 -11.43
C GLU A 230 1.63 -26.93 -10.44
N PHE A 231 2.28 -28.07 -10.71
CA PHE A 231 2.24 -29.21 -9.81
C PHE A 231 3.01 -28.92 -8.50
N ASP A 232 4.21 -28.34 -8.59
CA ASP A 232 5.05 -28.06 -7.43
C ASP A 232 4.70 -26.72 -6.77
N TYR A 233 4.16 -25.77 -7.53
CA TYR A 233 3.90 -24.39 -7.08
C TYR A 233 2.48 -23.91 -7.45
N PRO A 234 1.42 -24.64 -7.09
CA PRO A 234 0.05 -24.32 -7.54
C PRO A 234 -0.43 -22.94 -7.07
N ALA A 235 -0.10 -22.54 -5.85
CA ALA A 235 -0.48 -21.25 -5.33
C ALA A 235 0.26 -20.10 -6.05
N SER A 236 1.58 -20.19 -6.22
CA SER A 236 2.39 -19.16 -6.86
C SER A 236 2.11 -18.99 -8.35
N ALA A 237 1.65 -20.05 -9.03
CA ALA A 237 1.26 -19.98 -10.43
C ALA A 237 0.05 -19.05 -10.68
N HIS A 238 -0.81 -18.87 -9.66
CA HIS A 238 -2.07 -18.15 -9.78
C HIS A 238 -2.15 -16.90 -8.88
N HIS A 239 -1.31 -16.76 -7.86
CA HIS A 239 -1.41 -15.72 -6.82
C HIS A 239 -0.07 -15.06 -6.47
N SER A 240 0.90 -15.07 -7.39
CA SER A 240 2.17 -14.39 -7.17
C SER A 240 1.98 -12.88 -7.11
N MET A 241 2.60 -12.22 -6.12
CA MET A 241 2.66 -10.76 -6.00
C MET A 241 4.09 -10.33 -5.70
N PRO A 242 4.65 -9.36 -6.45
CA PRO A 242 6.01 -8.89 -6.20
C PRO A 242 6.08 -7.96 -4.99
N GLU A 243 7.20 -8.02 -4.29
CA GLU A 243 7.60 -7.06 -3.29
C GLU A 243 8.53 -6.01 -3.89
N GLY A 244 8.31 -4.75 -3.51
CA GLY A 244 9.12 -3.62 -3.95
C GLY A 244 10.13 -3.19 -2.89
N PHE A 245 11.34 -2.87 -3.34
CA PHE A 245 12.29 -2.02 -2.65
C PHE A 245 12.18 -0.65 -3.31
N VAL A 246 11.66 0.35 -2.58
CA VAL A 246 11.40 1.69 -3.13
C VAL A 246 12.51 2.62 -2.70
N ILE A 247 13.22 3.18 -3.68
CA ILE A 247 14.28 4.16 -3.50
C ILE A 247 13.70 5.53 -3.85
N PHE A 248 13.92 6.49 -2.97
CA PHE A 248 13.64 7.91 -3.16
C PHE A 248 14.98 8.64 -3.33
N ASP A 249 15.26 9.09 -4.56
CA ASP A 249 16.51 9.76 -4.95
C ASP A 249 16.20 11.24 -5.19
N ASP A 250 16.26 12.05 -4.12
CA ASP A 250 15.91 13.47 -4.10
C ASP A 250 14.48 13.76 -4.64
N VAL A 251 13.53 12.98 -4.17
CA VAL A 251 12.13 13.14 -4.58
C VAL A 251 11.54 14.40 -3.95
N PHE A 252 11.11 15.33 -4.79
CA PHE A 252 10.37 16.51 -4.36
C PHE A 252 8.91 16.15 -4.08
N VAL A 253 8.42 16.53 -2.89
CA VAL A 253 7.03 16.35 -2.45
C VAL A 253 6.44 17.72 -2.12
N PRO A 254 5.46 18.22 -2.87
CA PRO A 254 4.82 19.50 -2.58
C PRO A 254 4.01 19.44 -1.29
N TRP A 255 3.86 20.60 -0.61
CA TRP A 255 3.24 20.65 0.72
C TRP A 255 1.83 20.05 0.77
N GLU A 256 1.04 20.14 -0.29
CA GLU A 256 -0.31 19.58 -0.38
C GLU A 256 -0.36 18.05 -0.34
N ARG A 257 0.79 17.38 -0.45
CA ARG A 257 0.94 15.92 -0.36
C ARG A 257 1.67 15.47 0.91
N VAL A 258 2.00 16.38 1.82
CA VAL A 258 2.73 16.10 3.06
C VAL A 258 1.74 15.98 4.22
N PHE A 259 1.92 14.97 5.08
CA PHE A 259 1.08 14.65 6.24
C PHE A 259 1.86 14.73 7.56
N LEU A 260 3.19 14.69 7.49
CA LEU A 260 4.11 14.82 8.63
C LEU A 260 5.47 15.26 8.10
N ALA A 261 6.09 16.28 8.70
CA ALA A 261 7.40 16.77 8.25
C ALA A 261 8.30 17.23 9.42
N GLY A 262 8.64 16.29 10.31
CA GLY A 262 9.56 16.53 11.42
C GLY A 262 8.91 16.56 12.80
N GLU A 263 7.61 16.50 12.90
CA GLU A 263 6.88 16.40 14.18
C GLU A 263 7.03 15.01 14.79
N HIS A 264 8.23 14.71 15.27
CA HIS A 264 8.69 13.38 15.69
C HIS A 264 7.76 12.67 16.67
N ARG A 265 7.04 13.42 17.52
CA ARG A 265 6.06 12.86 18.48
C ARG A 265 4.88 12.19 17.79
N MET A 266 4.56 12.61 16.57
CA MET A 266 3.47 12.05 15.78
C MET A 266 3.86 10.75 15.03
N ALA A 267 5.15 10.45 14.87
CA ALA A 267 5.60 9.26 14.16
C ALA A 267 5.01 7.96 14.73
N GLY A 268 4.94 7.85 16.06
CA GLY A 268 4.34 6.70 16.74
C GLY A 268 2.82 6.60 16.55
N VAL A 269 2.13 7.72 16.37
CA VAL A 269 0.69 7.77 16.12
C VAL A 269 0.39 7.19 14.73
N PHE A 270 1.12 7.61 13.70
CA PHE A 270 1.02 7.04 12.35
C PHE A 270 1.33 5.54 12.34
N ALA A 271 2.42 5.12 12.97
CA ALA A 271 2.79 3.71 13.04
C ALA A 271 1.71 2.85 13.74
N ARG A 272 1.07 3.38 14.79
CA ARG A 272 -0.01 2.69 15.50
C ARG A 272 -1.28 2.57 14.66
N SER A 273 -1.68 3.62 13.96
CA SER A 273 -2.91 3.64 13.16
C SER A 273 -2.90 2.57 12.08
N LEU A 274 -1.77 2.42 11.39
CA LEU A 274 -1.60 1.35 10.44
C LEU A 274 -1.70 -0.03 11.11
N GLY A 275 -0.96 -0.22 12.20
CA GLY A 275 -0.97 -1.50 12.92
C GLY A 275 -2.36 -1.90 13.41
N LEU A 276 -3.23 -0.97 13.76
CA LEU A 276 -4.60 -1.26 14.15
C LEU A 276 -5.44 -1.70 12.94
N TRP A 277 -5.29 -1.01 11.81
CA TRP A 277 -6.06 -1.29 10.61
C TRP A 277 -5.67 -2.62 9.97
N GLU A 278 -4.37 -2.84 9.77
CA GLU A 278 -3.81 -4.07 9.22
C GLU A 278 -4.14 -5.30 10.06
N ARG A 279 -4.10 -5.19 11.39
CA ARG A 279 -4.44 -6.31 12.28
C ARG A 279 -5.91 -6.70 12.22
N THR A 280 -6.80 -5.77 11.92
CA THR A 280 -8.21 -6.08 11.74
C THR A 280 -8.41 -7.04 10.57
N LEU A 281 -7.75 -6.77 9.44
CA LEU A 281 -7.77 -7.65 8.27
C LEU A 281 -7.00 -8.96 8.53
N GLY A 282 -5.82 -8.86 9.12
CA GLY A 282 -4.98 -10.03 9.43
C GLY A 282 -5.62 -11.01 10.42
N LEU A 283 -6.46 -10.55 11.35
CA LEU A 283 -7.22 -11.41 12.24
C LEU A 283 -8.31 -12.21 11.51
N LEU A 284 -8.99 -11.58 10.56
CA LEU A 284 -9.96 -12.25 9.71
C LEU A 284 -9.31 -13.36 8.90
N GLU A 285 -8.24 -13.04 8.18
CA GLU A 285 -7.47 -14.02 7.41
C GLU A 285 -6.93 -15.16 8.27
N ALA A 286 -6.46 -14.86 9.49
CA ALA A 286 -5.95 -15.87 10.41
C ALA A 286 -7.07 -16.84 10.86
N ALA A 287 -8.28 -16.34 11.11
CA ALA A 287 -9.43 -17.16 11.45
C ALA A 287 -9.83 -18.10 10.30
N GLU A 288 -9.94 -17.58 9.09
CA GLU A 288 -10.27 -18.39 7.89
C GLU A 288 -9.20 -19.47 7.61
N ARG A 289 -7.92 -19.11 7.73
CA ARG A 289 -6.82 -20.09 7.58
C ARG A 289 -6.86 -21.17 8.66
N ALA A 290 -7.20 -20.81 9.89
CA ALA A 290 -7.33 -21.79 10.97
C ALA A 290 -8.46 -22.79 10.69
N GLU A 291 -9.61 -22.34 10.22
CA GLU A 291 -10.72 -23.20 9.80
C GLU A 291 -10.32 -24.16 8.67
N GLN A 292 -9.60 -23.66 7.65
CA GLN A 292 -9.08 -24.49 6.57
C GLN A 292 -8.10 -25.56 7.06
N ILE A 293 -7.17 -25.21 7.95
CA ILE A 293 -6.19 -26.15 8.53
C ILE A 293 -6.90 -27.21 9.36
N ILE A 294 -7.88 -26.83 10.17
CA ILE A 294 -8.70 -27.77 10.94
C ILE A 294 -9.48 -28.72 10.00
N GLY A 295 -10.10 -28.19 8.96
CA GLY A 295 -10.79 -28.99 7.97
C GLY A 295 -9.88 -30.00 7.29
N LEU A 296 -8.68 -29.60 6.88
CA LEU A 296 -7.67 -30.50 6.30
C LEU A 296 -7.24 -31.59 7.30
N ALA A 297 -7.01 -31.24 8.56
CA ALA A 297 -6.62 -32.18 9.61
C ALA A 297 -7.72 -33.25 9.84
N LEU A 298 -9.00 -32.83 9.83
CA LEU A 298 -10.13 -33.74 9.95
C LEU A 298 -10.21 -34.70 8.77
N LEU A 299 -10.06 -34.18 7.52
CA LEU A 299 -10.06 -35.04 6.33
C LEU A 299 -8.93 -36.09 6.34
N VAL A 300 -7.73 -35.70 6.77
CA VAL A 300 -6.60 -36.64 6.90
C VAL A 300 -6.89 -37.68 7.98
N SER A 301 -7.47 -37.28 9.12
CA SER A 301 -7.84 -38.18 10.20
C SER A 301 -8.89 -39.20 9.74
N GLU A 302 -9.93 -38.76 9.03
CA GLU A 302 -10.97 -39.64 8.49
C GLU A 302 -10.42 -40.68 7.48
N GLN A 303 -9.42 -40.30 6.69
CA GLN A 303 -8.78 -41.21 5.73
C GLN A 303 -7.86 -42.26 6.40
N GLN A 304 -7.39 -41.98 7.59
CA GLN A 304 -6.49 -42.90 8.31
C GLN A 304 -7.22 -43.84 9.26
N GLY A 305 -8.49 -43.66 9.52
CA GLY A 305 -9.35 -44.47 10.38
C GLY A 305 -9.32 -44.02 11.82
#